data_224b8353ed2cc7f43a924df5696978f3
#
_entry.id   224b8353ed2cc7f43a924df5696978f3
#
_cell.length_a   1.000
_cell.length_b   1.000
_cell.length_c   1.000
_cell.angle_alpha   90.00
_cell.angle_beta   90.00
_cell.angle_gamma   90.00
#
_symmetry.space_group_name_H-M   'P 1'
#
loop_
_entity.id
_entity.type
_entity.pdbx_description
1 polymer ?
#
loop_
_entity_poly.entity_id
_entity_poly.type
_entity_poly.pdbx_seq_one_letter_code
_entity_poly.pdbx_strand_id
1 'polypeptide(L)'
;MGHKLKIAGWLSVGALAGALTTMSLQTVARGNMAPLPLEELQQLAAVFGMVKSDYVEPVDEKKLITEAISGMVASLDPHSQYFDKKTFKEFSEGTSGRFVGVGIEISQEDGVVKIVSPIEGSPADRAGLKPNDLITKVDDTPLKGLPLSEAVKRMRGEPKTKVVLTVFRKDENRTFPVTIIREEIKTQSVKSKLIEPGYGWIRVSQFQERTVEDFARKIEEMYKQDPQLKGLVLDLRNDPGGLLDAAVALSAAFLPDNVTVVTTNGQLAESKFTYKASPQFWRRNNNNDPITRMTQATGGALKKVPLVVLVNEGSASASEIVAGALQDYKRA
;
A
#
# COMPACT_ATOMS: atom_id res chain seq x y z
N MET A 1 -35.02 34.09 -58.82
CA MET A 1 -35.21 32.71 -58.31
C MET A 1 -33.88 31.98 -57.94
N GLY A 2 -32.72 32.43 -58.40
CA GLY A 2 -31.44 31.67 -58.20
C GLY A 2 -30.76 31.73 -56.81
N HIS A 3 -31.01 32.74 -55.98
CA HIS A 3 -30.29 32.90 -54.71
C HIS A 3 -30.86 32.05 -53.59
N LYS A 4 -32.18 31.89 -53.52
CA LYS A 4 -32.83 31.02 -52.50
C LYS A 4 -32.56 29.53 -52.73
N LEU A 5 -32.40 29.09 -53.97
CA LEU A 5 -32.04 27.70 -54.31
C LEU A 5 -30.56 27.37 -53.90
N LYS A 6 -29.63 28.34 -54.06
CA LYS A 6 -28.24 28.16 -53.63
C LYS A 6 -28.10 28.06 -52.10
N ILE A 7 -28.83 28.87 -51.35
CA ILE A 7 -28.87 28.83 -49.88
C ILE A 7 -29.46 27.51 -49.37
N ALA A 8 -30.55 27.03 -49.97
CA ALA A 8 -31.12 25.74 -49.63
C ALA A 8 -30.15 24.59 -49.92
N GLY A 9 -29.40 24.64 -51.03
CA GLY A 9 -28.36 23.63 -51.32
C GLY A 9 -27.23 23.59 -50.30
N TRP A 10 -26.73 24.76 -49.90
CA TRP A 10 -25.70 24.82 -48.86
C TRP A 10 -26.15 24.37 -47.49
N LEU A 11 -27.38 24.63 -47.09
CA LEU A 11 -27.98 24.16 -45.87
C LEU A 11 -28.17 22.62 -45.86
N SER A 12 -28.57 22.05 -46.99
CA SER A 12 -28.72 20.60 -47.15
C SER A 12 -27.38 19.85 -47.09
N VAL A 13 -26.34 20.42 -47.74
CA VAL A 13 -24.97 19.88 -47.70
C VAL A 13 -24.39 19.96 -46.26
N GLY A 14 -24.60 21.08 -45.56
CA GLY A 14 -24.17 21.24 -44.17
C GLY A 14 -24.87 20.29 -43.23
N ALA A 15 -26.17 20.06 -43.38
CA ALA A 15 -26.94 19.09 -42.57
C ALA A 15 -26.49 17.63 -42.83
N LEU A 16 -26.23 17.26 -44.08
CA LEU A 16 -25.73 15.94 -44.46
C LEU A 16 -24.29 15.71 -43.94
N ALA A 17 -23.41 16.71 -44.10
CA ALA A 17 -22.06 16.64 -43.57
C ALA A 17 -22.06 16.56 -42.03
N GLY A 18 -22.92 17.32 -41.34
CA GLY A 18 -23.09 17.24 -39.88
C GLY A 18 -23.62 15.88 -39.44
N ALA A 19 -24.58 15.30 -40.12
CA ALA A 19 -25.10 13.99 -39.83
C ALA A 19 -24.05 12.86 -40.04
N LEU A 20 -23.29 12.95 -41.12
CA LEU A 20 -22.20 11.98 -41.42
C LEU A 20 -21.05 12.09 -40.42
N THR A 21 -20.67 13.28 -39.98
CA THR A 21 -19.62 13.47 -38.97
C THR A 21 -20.10 12.99 -37.57
N THR A 22 -21.36 13.23 -37.21
CA THR A 22 -21.90 12.68 -35.95
C THR A 22 -22.04 11.16 -35.98
N MET A 23 -22.44 10.56 -37.08
CA MET A 23 -22.48 9.10 -37.25
C MET A 23 -21.06 8.48 -37.22
N SER A 24 -20.06 9.09 -37.84
CA SER A 24 -18.67 8.58 -37.80
C SER A 24 -18.03 8.74 -36.42
N LEU A 25 -18.33 9.80 -35.68
CA LEU A 25 -17.90 9.95 -34.29
C LEU A 25 -18.59 8.93 -33.35
N GLN A 26 -19.85 8.61 -33.59
CA GLN A 26 -20.54 7.56 -32.82
C GLN A 26 -20.02 6.15 -33.12
N THR A 27 -19.60 5.87 -34.37
CA THR A 27 -18.99 4.57 -34.71
C THR A 27 -17.59 4.42 -34.15
N VAL A 28 -16.80 5.47 -34.06
CA VAL A 28 -15.46 5.44 -33.40
C VAL A 28 -15.60 5.32 -31.89
N ALA A 29 -16.59 5.96 -31.28
CA ALA A 29 -16.90 5.82 -29.85
C ALA A 29 -17.48 4.43 -29.45
N ARG A 30 -18.08 3.71 -30.43
CA ARG A 30 -18.59 2.34 -30.23
C ARG A 30 -17.55 1.24 -30.45
N GLY A 31 -16.32 1.60 -30.79
CA GLY A 31 -15.22 0.64 -30.94
C GLY A 31 -14.95 -0.11 -29.64
N ASN A 32 -15.36 -1.38 -29.57
CA ASN A 32 -15.00 -2.38 -28.56
C ASN A 32 -15.64 -2.32 -27.16
N MET A 33 -16.67 -1.56 -26.91
CA MET A 33 -17.44 -1.74 -25.68
C MET A 33 -18.50 -2.85 -25.91
N ALA A 34 -18.42 -3.92 -25.15
CA ALA A 34 -19.50 -4.90 -25.09
C ALA A 34 -20.82 -4.21 -24.72
N PRO A 35 -21.98 -4.63 -25.30
CA PRO A 35 -23.25 -3.99 -24.97
C PRO A 35 -23.50 -4.07 -23.46
N LEU A 36 -23.92 -2.95 -22.88
CA LEU A 36 -24.24 -2.89 -21.45
C LEU A 36 -25.43 -3.82 -21.15
N PRO A 37 -25.40 -4.58 -20.06
CA PRO A 37 -26.49 -5.46 -19.64
C PRO A 37 -27.60 -4.62 -19.02
N LEU A 38 -28.49 -4.04 -19.89
CA LEU A 38 -29.47 -3.06 -19.46
C LEU A 38 -30.55 -3.63 -18.52
N GLU A 39 -30.93 -4.89 -18.68
CA GLU A 39 -31.94 -5.54 -17.81
C GLU A 39 -31.37 -5.69 -16.38
N GLU A 40 -30.12 -6.12 -16.25
CA GLU A 40 -29.44 -6.29 -14.97
C GLU A 40 -29.18 -4.94 -14.29
N LEU A 41 -28.86 -3.90 -15.07
CA LEU A 41 -28.71 -2.54 -14.54
C LEU A 41 -30.05 -1.96 -14.07
N GLN A 42 -31.15 -2.25 -14.78
CA GLN A 42 -32.51 -1.88 -14.31
C GLN A 42 -32.88 -2.62 -13.04
N GLN A 43 -32.57 -3.89 -12.93
CA GLN A 43 -32.75 -4.68 -11.71
C GLN A 43 -31.98 -4.09 -10.52
N LEU A 44 -30.70 -3.76 -10.73
CA LEU A 44 -29.86 -3.10 -9.70
C LEU A 44 -30.50 -1.77 -9.25
N ALA A 45 -30.95 -0.95 -10.19
CA ALA A 45 -31.63 0.32 -9.89
C ALA A 45 -32.94 0.13 -9.13
N ALA A 46 -33.73 -0.90 -9.48
CA ALA A 46 -34.97 -1.24 -8.77
C ALA A 46 -34.72 -1.66 -7.32
N VAL A 47 -33.72 -2.54 -7.10
CA VAL A 47 -33.33 -2.96 -5.75
C VAL A 47 -32.81 -1.77 -4.94
N PHE A 48 -31.98 -0.90 -5.54
CA PHE A 48 -31.54 0.33 -4.90
C PHE A 48 -32.71 1.22 -4.46
N GLY A 49 -33.71 1.39 -5.34
CA GLY A 49 -34.94 2.14 -5.04
C GLY A 49 -35.73 1.53 -3.89
N MET A 50 -35.91 0.21 -3.87
CA MET A 50 -36.60 -0.51 -2.79
C MET A 50 -35.88 -0.36 -1.44
N VAL A 51 -34.56 -0.53 -1.42
CA VAL A 51 -33.76 -0.35 -0.19
C VAL A 51 -33.92 1.08 0.33
N LYS A 52 -33.87 2.07 -0.56
CA LYS A 52 -34.01 3.47 -0.19
C LYS A 52 -35.39 3.81 0.37
N SER A 53 -36.49 3.23 -0.18
CA SER A 53 -37.85 3.54 0.22
C SER A 53 -38.37 2.72 1.38
N ASP A 54 -38.02 1.44 1.44
CA ASP A 54 -38.69 0.46 2.28
C ASP A 54 -37.87 0.03 3.51
N TYR A 55 -36.56 0.36 3.55
CA TYR A 55 -35.75 0.00 4.71
C TYR A 55 -36.14 0.81 5.95
N VAL A 56 -36.11 0.17 7.13
CA VAL A 56 -36.61 0.72 8.39
C VAL A 56 -35.92 2.01 8.85
N GLU A 57 -34.65 2.24 8.45
CA GLU A 57 -33.85 3.42 8.77
C GLU A 57 -33.46 4.17 7.50
N PRO A 58 -33.25 5.49 7.57
CA PRO A 58 -32.68 6.24 6.44
C PRO A 58 -31.33 5.68 6.02
N VAL A 59 -31.14 5.45 4.72
CA VAL A 59 -29.91 4.90 4.17
C VAL A 59 -29.08 5.98 3.47
N ASP A 60 -27.76 5.89 3.58
CA ASP A 60 -26.84 6.74 2.83
C ASP A 60 -26.69 6.18 1.40
N GLU A 61 -27.25 6.91 0.44
CA GLU A 61 -27.22 6.53 -0.99
C GLU A 61 -25.79 6.33 -1.51
N LYS A 62 -24.87 7.21 -1.11
CA LYS A 62 -23.48 7.13 -1.53
C LYS A 62 -22.81 5.88 -1.00
N LYS A 63 -23.09 5.52 0.25
CA LYS A 63 -22.60 4.29 0.86
C LYS A 63 -23.15 3.07 0.13
N LEU A 64 -24.46 3.02 -0.17
CA LEU A 64 -25.08 1.91 -0.92
C LEU A 64 -24.41 1.69 -2.28
N ILE A 65 -24.17 2.76 -3.03
CA ILE A 65 -23.48 2.66 -4.34
C ILE A 65 -22.04 2.20 -4.17
N THR A 66 -21.32 2.73 -3.18
CA THR A 66 -19.93 2.32 -2.89
C THR A 66 -19.85 0.83 -2.56
N GLU A 67 -20.75 0.33 -1.71
CA GLU A 67 -20.80 -1.09 -1.34
C GLU A 67 -21.21 -1.99 -2.52
N ALA A 68 -22.11 -1.53 -3.39
CA ALA A 68 -22.48 -2.26 -4.61
C ALA A 68 -21.27 -2.41 -5.56
N ILE A 69 -20.50 -1.32 -5.78
CA ILE A 69 -19.28 -1.36 -6.58
C ILE A 69 -18.25 -2.27 -5.92
N SER A 70 -18.07 -2.17 -4.61
CA SER A 70 -17.13 -3.00 -3.85
C SER A 70 -17.50 -4.48 -3.96
N GLY A 71 -18.79 -4.84 -3.84
CA GLY A 71 -19.27 -6.20 -4.02
C GLY A 71 -19.03 -6.74 -5.43
N MET A 72 -19.26 -5.92 -6.46
CA MET A 72 -19.00 -6.28 -7.86
C MET A 72 -17.50 -6.61 -8.08
N VAL A 73 -16.59 -5.77 -7.57
CA VAL A 73 -15.14 -6.00 -7.73
C VAL A 73 -14.67 -7.18 -6.89
N ALA A 74 -15.16 -7.32 -5.64
CA ALA A 74 -14.81 -8.44 -4.77
C ALA A 74 -15.31 -9.80 -5.27
N SER A 75 -16.30 -9.82 -6.16
CA SER A 75 -16.79 -11.07 -6.77
C SER A 75 -15.86 -11.66 -7.84
N LEU A 76 -14.85 -10.91 -8.29
CA LEU A 76 -13.92 -11.37 -9.32
C LEU A 76 -12.91 -12.39 -8.78
N ASP A 77 -12.29 -12.06 -7.65
CA ASP A 77 -11.32 -12.90 -6.95
C ASP A 77 -11.06 -12.35 -5.53
N PRO A 78 -10.38 -13.12 -4.63
CA PRO A 78 -10.13 -12.70 -3.25
C PRO A 78 -9.18 -11.49 -3.09
N HIS A 79 -8.47 -11.11 -4.16
CA HIS A 79 -7.44 -10.07 -4.14
C HIS A 79 -7.90 -8.77 -4.81
N SER A 80 -9.00 -8.82 -5.59
CA SER A 80 -9.55 -7.64 -6.26
C SER A 80 -10.35 -6.80 -5.27
N GLN A 81 -10.06 -5.50 -5.21
CA GLN A 81 -10.68 -4.58 -4.27
C GLN A 81 -10.94 -3.22 -4.92
N TYR A 82 -12.10 -2.65 -4.61
CA TYR A 82 -12.43 -1.27 -4.95
C TYR A 82 -12.05 -0.35 -3.79
N PHE A 83 -11.34 0.72 -4.11
CA PHE A 83 -11.01 1.79 -3.16
C PHE A 83 -11.79 3.06 -3.50
N ASP A 84 -12.61 3.54 -2.59
CA ASP A 84 -13.09 4.91 -2.66
C ASP A 84 -11.95 5.90 -2.31
N LYS A 85 -12.20 7.19 -2.41
CA LYS A 85 -11.19 8.22 -2.15
C LYS A 85 -10.54 8.10 -0.76
N LYS A 86 -11.32 7.70 0.25
CA LYS A 86 -10.84 7.60 1.63
C LYS A 86 -10.00 6.33 1.80
N THR A 87 -10.51 5.19 1.40
CA THR A 87 -9.81 3.90 1.50
C THR A 87 -8.57 3.86 0.61
N PHE A 88 -8.59 4.54 -0.56
CA PHE A 88 -7.41 4.71 -1.39
C PHE A 88 -6.31 5.52 -0.69
N LYS A 89 -6.69 6.58 0.05
CA LYS A 89 -5.72 7.35 0.84
C LYS A 89 -5.08 6.47 1.92
N GLU A 90 -5.88 5.70 2.67
CA GLU A 90 -5.41 4.79 3.70
C GLU A 90 -4.49 3.70 3.13
N PHE A 91 -4.85 3.12 1.99
CA PHE A 91 -4.00 2.18 1.26
C PHE A 91 -2.68 2.81 0.81
N SER A 92 -2.73 4.03 0.26
CA SER A 92 -1.55 4.78 -0.18
C SER A 92 -0.62 5.15 0.98
N GLU A 93 -1.17 5.50 2.16
CA GLU A 93 -0.38 5.70 3.38
C GLU A 93 0.34 4.42 3.80
N GLY A 94 -0.32 3.26 3.73
CA GLY A 94 0.27 1.95 4.01
C GLY A 94 1.43 1.62 3.07
N THR A 95 1.23 1.81 1.76
CA THR A 95 2.26 1.50 0.75
C THR A 95 3.41 2.49 0.72
N SER A 96 3.17 3.78 1.02
CA SER A 96 4.24 4.77 1.16
C SER A 96 5.05 4.59 2.45
N GLY A 97 4.48 3.93 3.46
CA GLY A 97 5.09 3.82 4.79
C GLY A 97 5.11 5.15 5.55
N ARG A 98 4.19 6.06 5.21
CA ARG A 98 4.07 7.39 5.79
C ARG A 98 2.63 7.69 6.17
N PHE A 99 2.41 8.15 7.36
CA PHE A 99 1.10 8.62 7.81
C PHE A 99 1.25 9.78 8.78
N VAL A 100 0.21 10.59 8.94
CA VAL A 100 0.22 11.69 9.90
C VAL A 100 -0.45 11.27 11.20
N GLY A 101 0.25 11.42 12.30
CA GLY A 101 -0.24 11.04 13.61
C GLY A 101 0.74 11.29 14.74
N VAL A 102 0.60 10.55 15.82
CA VAL A 102 1.42 10.67 17.04
C VAL A 102 2.65 9.74 17.04
N GLY A 103 2.64 8.65 16.26
CA GLY A 103 3.76 7.72 16.15
C GLY A 103 3.83 6.70 17.29
N ILE A 104 2.77 5.93 17.46
CA ILE A 104 2.70 4.80 18.41
C ILE A 104 2.17 3.54 17.72
N GLU A 105 2.68 2.41 18.13
CA GLU A 105 2.11 1.10 17.88
C GLU A 105 1.18 0.76 19.04
N ILE A 106 -0.07 0.38 18.75
CA ILE A 106 -1.10 0.15 19.73
C ILE A 106 -1.78 -1.19 19.56
N SER A 107 -2.29 -1.72 20.67
CA SER A 107 -3.20 -2.86 20.71
C SER A 107 -4.44 -2.51 21.53
N GLN A 108 -5.44 -3.38 21.49
CA GLN A 108 -6.60 -3.27 22.37
C GLN A 108 -6.61 -4.46 23.34
N GLU A 109 -6.69 -4.18 24.62
CA GLU A 109 -6.74 -5.15 25.69
C GLU A 109 -7.87 -4.75 26.65
N ASP A 110 -8.83 -5.64 26.89
CA ASP A 110 -10.01 -5.38 27.74
C ASP A 110 -10.78 -4.09 27.40
N GLY A 111 -10.88 -3.77 26.12
CA GLY A 111 -11.58 -2.57 25.63
C GLY A 111 -10.82 -1.26 25.87
N VAL A 112 -9.55 -1.33 26.27
CA VAL A 112 -8.66 -0.18 26.48
C VAL A 112 -7.56 -0.18 25.44
N VAL A 113 -7.17 1.00 24.96
CA VAL A 113 -6.06 1.16 24.02
C VAL A 113 -4.74 1.15 24.78
N LYS A 114 -3.89 0.17 24.47
CA LYS A 114 -2.57 -0.03 25.07
C LYS A 114 -1.47 0.31 24.09
N ILE A 115 -0.47 1.06 24.53
CA ILE A 115 0.74 1.32 23.77
C ILE A 115 1.63 0.07 23.80
N VAL A 116 1.85 -0.53 22.62
CA VAL A 116 2.83 -1.62 22.45
C VAL A 116 4.23 -1.02 22.47
N SER A 117 4.46 0.00 21.64
CA SER A 117 5.69 0.79 21.66
C SER A 117 5.50 2.15 21.00
N PRO A 118 6.13 3.23 21.47
CA PRO A 118 6.33 4.42 20.66
C PRO A 118 7.30 4.11 19.52
N ILE A 119 7.07 4.76 18.36
CA ILE A 119 7.99 4.67 17.22
C ILE A 119 9.19 5.58 17.51
N GLU A 120 10.39 5.05 17.43
CA GLU A 120 11.63 5.79 17.71
C GLU A 120 11.70 7.11 16.94
N GLY A 121 12.02 8.20 17.63
CA GLY A 121 12.09 9.55 17.08
C GLY A 121 10.74 10.17 16.73
N SER A 122 9.62 9.53 17.03
CA SER A 122 8.28 10.07 16.81
C SER A 122 7.90 11.13 17.84
N PRO A 123 6.83 11.92 17.60
CA PRO A 123 6.30 12.85 18.61
C PRO A 123 5.93 12.18 19.94
N ALA A 124 5.39 10.96 19.89
CA ALA A 124 5.04 10.18 21.08
C ALA A 124 6.27 9.74 21.88
N ASP A 125 7.32 9.33 21.20
CA ASP A 125 8.60 8.95 21.80
C ASP A 125 9.24 10.18 22.49
N ARG A 126 9.33 11.30 21.79
CA ARG A 126 9.82 12.56 22.35
C ARG A 126 8.98 13.10 23.53
N ALA A 127 7.69 12.78 23.56
CA ALA A 127 6.78 13.13 24.64
C ALA A 127 6.90 12.20 25.87
N GLY A 128 7.75 11.15 25.80
CA GLY A 128 8.01 10.24 26.91
C GLY A 128 6.92 9.18 27.15
N LEU A 129 6.13 8.85 26.12
CA LEU A 129 5.23 7.71 26.18
C LEU A 129 6.05 6.42 26.25
N LYS A 130 5.54 5.42 26.98
CA LYS A 130 6.24 4.16 27.24
C LYS A 130 5.42 2.95 26.79
N PRO A 131 6.06 1.80 26.50
CA PRO A 131 5.34 0.54 26.37
C PRO A 131 4.50 0.25 27.61
N ASN A 132 3.33 -0.32 27.40
CA ASN A 132 2.29 -0.64 28.39
C ASN A 132 1.53 0.58 28.98
N ASP A 133 1.79 1.80 28.57
CA ASP A 133 0.91 2.93 28.87
C ASP A 133 -0.49 2.66 28.28
N LEU A 134 -1.54 3.01 29.02
CA LEU A 134 -2.92 2.90 28.58
C LEU A 134 -3.47 4.28 28.20
N ILE A 135 -3.98 4.41 26.98
CA ILE A 135 -4.63 5.64 26.53
C ILE A 135 -6.11 5.57 26.90
N THR A 136 -6.53 6.42 27.82
CA THR A 136 -7.92 6.44 28.31
C THR A 136 -8.80 7.45 27.57
N LYS A 137 -8.19 8.56 27.07
CA LYS A 137 -8.91 9.57 26.28
C LYS A 137 -8.01 10.10 25.16
N VAL A 138 -8.66 10.57 24.08
CA VAL A 138 -8.07 11.42 23.04
C VAL A 138 -8.86 12.71 23.02
N ASP A 139 -8.20 13.82 23.33
CA ASP A 139 -8.82 15.10 23.67
C ASP A 139 -9.87 14.87 24.78
N ASP A 140 -11.11 15.30 24.60
CA ASP A 140 -12.19 15.10 25.58
C ASP A 140 -12.92 13.74 25.42
N THR A 141 -12.57 12.93 24.42
CA THR A 141 -13.30 11.70 24.11
C THR A 141 -12.69 10.50 24.81
N PRO A 142 -13.46 9.81 25.70
CA PRO A 142 -13.05 8.51 26.27
C PRO A 142 -12.92 7.43 25.21
N LEU A 143 -11.89 6.59 25.30
CA LEU A 143 -11.66 5.50 24.34
C LEU A 143 -12.24 4.14 24.78
N LYS A 144 -12.63 4.01 26.06
CA LYS A 144 -13.16 2.73 26.57
C LYS A 144 -14.40 2.31 25.79
N GLY A 145 -14.35 1.10 25.23
CA GLY A 145 -15.45 0.51 24.46
C GLY A 145 -15.53 0.96 22.99
N LEU A 146 -14.66 1.88 22.56
CA LEU A 146 -14.57 2.22 21.13
C LEU A 146 -13.73 1.17 20.38
N PRO A 147 -14.06 0.90 19.11
CA PRO A 147 -13.19 0.10 18.24
C PRO A 147 -11.81 0.75 18.08
N LEU A 148 -10.77 -0.07 17.98
CA LEU A 148 -9.39 0.42 17.83
C LEU A 148 -9.23 1.36 16.61
N SER A 149 -9.93 1.08 15.52
CA SER A 149 -9.95 1.92 14.33
C SER A 149 -10.45 3.35 14.58
N GLU A 150 -11.44 3.51 15.46
CA GLU A 150 -11.97 4.83 15.84
C GLU A 150 -10.97 5.59 16.74
N ALA A 151 -10.27 4.89 17.64
CA ALA A 151 -9.19 5.45 18.43
C ALA A 151 -8.04 5.94 17.52
N VAL A 152 -7.61 5.10 16.55
CA VAL A 152 -6.59 5.47 15.55
C VAL A 152 -7.01 6.72 14.78
N LYS A 153 -8.26 6.77 14.28
CA LYS A 153 -8.78 7.91 13.53
C LYS A 153 -8.69 9.22 14.32
N ARG A 154 -8.94 9.20 15.63
CA ARG A 154 -8.85 10.39 16.49
C ARG A 154 -7.42 10.81 16.78
N MET A 155 -6.48 9.86 16.88
CA MET A 155 -5.06 10.15 17.03
C MET A 155 -4.40 10.65 15.75
N ARG A 156 -4.93 10.27 14.57
CA ARG A 156 -4.55 10.84 13.27
C ARG A 156 -5.15 12.23 13.08
N GLY A 157 -4.69 12.96 12.07
CA GLY A 157 -5.22 14.28 11.71
C GLY A 157 -4.25 15.04 10.82
N GLU A 158 -4.47 16.33 10.64
CA GLU A 158 -3.58 17.16 9.83
C GLU A 158 -2.22 17.38 10.54
N PRO A 159 -1.11 17.44 9.78
CA PRO A 159 0.21 17.68 10.35
C PRO A 159 0.25 19.04 11.08
N LYS A 160 1.08 19.12 12.11
CA LYS A 160 1.25 20.30 12.99
C LYS A 160 0.02 20.65 13.86
N THR A 161 -1.03 19.84 13.86
CA THR A 161 -2.15 19.99 14.80
C THR A 161 -1.83 19.33 16.14
N LYS A 162 -2.41 19.87 17.22
CA LYS A 162 -2.28 19.31 18.57
C LYS A 162 -3.30 18.21 18.80
N VAL A 163 -2.93 17.26 19.63
CA VAL A 163 -3.82 16.25 20.23
C VAL A 163 -3.39 16.03 21.67
N VAL A 164 -4.33 15.85 22.58
CA VAL A 164 -4.07 15.54 23.99
C VAL A 164 -4.44 14.08 24.25
N LEU A 165 -3.46 13.27 24.65
CA LEU A 165 -3.69 11.90 25.08
C LEU A 165 -3.73 11.88 26.62
N THR A 166 -4.82 11.39 27.21
CA THR A 166 -4.85 11.10 28.64
C THR A 166 -4.35 9.68 28.83
N VAL A 167 -3.23 9.56 29.52
CA VAL A 167 -2.47 8.31 29.68
C VAL A 167 -2.51 7.84 31.12
N PHE A 168 -2.80 6.56 31.33
CA PHE A 168 -2.64 5.91 32.63
C PHE A 168 -1.39 5.00 32.60
N ARG A 169 -0.42 5.27 33.44
CA ARG A 169 0.81 4.49 33.59
C ARG A 169 0.70 3.63 34.85
N LYS A 170 0.60 2.32 34.64
CA LYS A 170 0.39 1.36 35.75
C LYS A 170 1.51 1.38 36.78
N ASP A 171 2.77 1.40 36.32
CA ASP A 171 3.95 1.34 37.20
C ASP A 171 4.06 2.55 38.14
N GLU A 172 3.52 3.68 37.73
CA GLU A 172 3.50 4.91 38.50
C GLU A 172 2.13 5.16 39.16
N ASN A 173 1.14 4.30 38.89
CA ASN A 173 -0.27 4.45 39.31
C ASN A 173 -0.79 5.88 39.09
N ARG A 174 -0.49 6.46 37.93
CA ARG A 174 -0.73 7.89 37.63
C ARG A 174 -1.44 8.06 36.30
N THR A 175 -2.43 8.95 36.30
CA THR A 175 -3.07 9.44 35.09
C THR A 175 -2.62 10.87 34.81
N PHE A 176 -2.18 11.14 33.57
CA PHE A 176 -1.69 12.47 33.18
C PHE A 176 -1.98 12.76 31.72
N PRO A 177 -2.19 14.01 31.35
CA PRO A 177 -2.33 14.43 29.96
C PRO A 177 -0.95 14.56 29.29
N VAL A 178 -0.86 14.14 28.04
CA VAL A 178 0.31 14.32 27.18
C VAL A 178 -0.13 15.05 25.92
N THR A 179 0.36 16.27 25.72
CA THR A 179 0.08 17.04 24.52
C THR A 179 1.10 16.69 23.43
N ILE A 180 0.62 16.25 22.29
CA ILE A 180 1.46 15.84 21.16
C ILE A 180 1.10 16.68 19.95
N ILE A 181 2.10 17.10 19.18
CA ILE A 181 1.92 17.71 17.87
C ILE A 181 2.00 16.60 16.84
N ARG A 182 0.97 16.46 16.00
CA ARG A 182 0.96 15.45 14.93
C ARG A 182 2.01 15.77 13.88
N GLU A 183 2.75 14.77 13.48
CA GLU A 183 3.78 14.87 12.45
C GLU A 183 3.62 13.73 11.41
N GLU A 184 4.32 13.87 10.30
CA GLU A 184 4.50 12.74 9.37
C GLU A 184 5.39 11.68 10.03
N ILE A 185 4.84 10.51 10.26
CA ILE A 185 5.51 9.36 10.82
C ILE A 185 6.00 8.49 9.67
N LYS A 186 7.27 8.08 9.75
CA LYS A 186 7.88 7.15 8.79
C LYS A 186 8.04 5.80 9.46
N THR A 187 7.37 4.79 8.94
CA THR A 187 7.51 3.42 9.44
C THR A 187 8.83 2.82 8.98
N GLN A 188 9.43 1.99 9.83
CA GLN A 188 10.63 1.23 9.49
C GLN A 188 10.21 -0.19 9.11
N SER A 189 10.15 -0.46 7.80
CA SER A 189 9.80 -1.80 7.29
C SER A 189 10.99 -2.77 7.29
N VAL A 190 12.21 -2.30 7.53
CA VAL A 190 13.42 -3.14 7.53
C VAL A 190 14.16 -3.05 8.85
N LYS A 191 14.39 -4.21 9.48
CA LYS A 191 15.23 -4.35 10.69
C LYS A 191 16.33 -5.35 10.40
N SER A 192 17.52 -5.14 11.00
CA SER A 192 18.66 -6.06 10.84
C SER A 192 19.47 -6.17 12.11
N LYS A 193 20.17 -7.29 12.26
CA LYS A 193 21.16 -7.50 13.32
C LYS A 193 22.15 -8.60 12.91
N LEU A 194 23.34 -8.59 13.48
CA LEU A 194 24.18 -9.77 13.55
C LEU A 194 23.67 -10.67 14.68
N ILE A 195 23.40 -11.94 14.38
CA ILE A 195 22.96 -12.92 15.37
C ILE A 195 24.18 -13.39 16.17
N GLU A 196 25.23 -13.70 15.42
CA GLU A 196 26.54 -14.08 15.93
C GLU A 196 27.60 -13.73 14.85
N PRO A 197 28.91 -13.76 15.13
CA PRO A 197 29.93 -13.45 14.16
C PRO A 197 29.83 -14.32 12.90
N GLY A 198 29.69 -13.66 11.75
CA GLY A 198 29.50 -14.29 10.46
C GLY A 198 28.05 -14.54 10.05
N TYR A 199 27.05 -14.31 10.93
CA TYR A 199 25.65 -14.61 10.60
C TYR A 199 24.74 -13.41 10.80
N GLY A 200 24.15 -12.96 9.70
CA GLY A 200 23.23 -11.84 9.66
C GLY A 200 21.77 -12.27 9.64
N TRP A 201 20.91 -11.43 10.17
CA TRP A 201 19.44 -11.51 10.04
C TRP A 201 18.93 -10.17 9.60
N ILE A 202 18.09 -10.19 8.56
CA ILE A 202 17.38 -9.02 8.08
C ILE A 202 15.92 -9.37 7.88
N ARG A 203 15.03 -8.55 8.44
CA ARG A 203 13.59 -8.70 8.35
C ARG A 203 13.00 -7.60 7.50
N VAL A 204 12.14 -7.96 6.58
CA VAL A 204 11.23 -7.05 5.89
C VAL A 204 9.82 -7.36 6.37
N SER A 205 9.13 -6.37 6.92
CA SER A 205 7.79 -6.52 7.47
C SER A 205 6.70 -5.99 6.52
N GLN A 206 7.08 -5.24 5.49
CA GLN A 206 6.22 -4.74 4.43
C GLN A 206 7.04 -4.16 3.28
N PHE A 207 6.57 -4.28 2.05
CA PHE A 207 7.21 -3.70 0.87
C PHE A 207 6.66 -2.30 0.59
N GLN A 208 7.34 -1.29 1.10
CA GLN A 208 6.99 0.13 1.04
C GLN A 208 7.97 0.91 0.14
N GLU A 209 7.68 2.19 -0.14
CA GLU A 209 8.55 3.05 -0.98
C GLU A 209 10.00 3.12 -0.50
N ARG A 210 10.23 3.07 0.81
CA ARG A 210 11.55 3.16 1.42
C ARG A 210 12.22 1.80 1.64
N THR A 211 11.52 0.70 1.47
CA THR A 211 12.02 -0.64 1.80
C THR A 211 13.33 -0.95 1.08
N VAL A 212 13.44 -0.61 -0.20
CA VAL A 212 14.65 -0.88 -1.00
C VAL A 212 15.86 -0.10 -0.47
N GLU A 213 15.68 1.19 -0.18
CA GLU A 213 16.74 2.04 0.37
C GLU A 213 17.15 1.59 1.78
N ASP A 214 16.17 1.33 2.65
CA ASP A 214 16.44 0.89 4.01
C ASP A 214 17.09 -0.51 4.03
N PHE A 215 16.66 -1.42 3.14
CA PHE A 215 17.30 -2.73 2.98
C PHE A 215 18.76 -2.59 2.55
N ALA A 216 19.03 -1.82 1.50
CA ALA A 216 20.38 -1.60 1.01
C ALA A 216 21.29 -1.01 2.10
N ARG A 217 20.83 0.01 2.80
CA ARG A 217 21.55 0.64 3.90
C ARG A 217 21.83 -0.35 5.04
N LYS A 218 20.85 -1.16 5.42
CA LYS A 218 21.01 -2.16 6.49
C LYS A 218 21.99 -3.28 6.12
N ILE A 219 22.02 -3.70 4.88
CA ILE A 219 23.03 -4.64 4.37
C ILE A 219 24.42 -3.98 4.37
N GLU A 220 24.55 -2.74 3.91
CA GLU A 220 25.82 -2.01 3.95
C GLU A 220 26.36 -1.87 5.38
N GLU A 221 25.49 -1.52 6.34
CA GLU A 221 25.82 -1.43 7.76
C GLU A 221 26.30 -2.79 8.31
N MET A 222 25.65 -3.88 7.95
CA MET A 222 25.99 -5.24 8.36
C MET A 222 27.36 -5.67 7.82
N TYR A 223 27.61 -5.45 6.53
CA TYR A 223 28.90 -5.77 5.92
C TYR A 223 30.06 -4.87 6.38
N LYS A 224 29.78 -3.66 6.86
CA LYS A 224 30.79 -2.82 7.55
C LYS A 224 31.18 -3.39 8.91
N GLN A 225 30.21 -4.00 9.64
CA GLN A 225 30.45 -4.62 10.93
C GLN A 225 31.15 -5.98 10.79
N ASP A 226 30.73 -6.77 9.81
CA ASP A 226 31.29 -8.09 9.50
C ASP A 226 31.41 -8.28 7.98
N PRO A 227 32.58 -7.98 7.39
CA PRO A 227 32.78 -8.11 5.95
C PRO A 227 32.78 -9.55 5.43
N GLN A 228 32.86 -10.55 6.30
CA GLN A 228 32.97 -11.97 5.96
C GLN A 228 31.76 -12.76 6.44
N LEU A 229 30.55 -12.28 6.08
CA LEU A 229 29.32 -13.02 6.40
C LEU A 229 29.37 -14.44 5.81
N LYS A 230 29.10 -15.42 6.67
CA LYS A 230 29.03 -16.86 6.35
C LYS A 230 27.61 -17.30 6.01
N GLY A 231 26.60 -16.53 6.45
CA GLY A 231 25.21 -16.81 6.21
C GLY A 231 24.31 -15.60 6.50
N LEU A 232 23.16 -15.55 5.81
CA LEU A 232 22.16 -14.51 5.97
C LEU A 232 20.76 -15.15 6.07
N VAL A 233 19.97 -14.68 7.02
CA VAL A 233 18.54 -15.01 7.13
C VAL A 233 17.73 -13.81 6.66
N LEU A 234 16.92 -14.00 5.62
CA LEU A 234 15.88 -13.05 5.18
C LEU A 234 14.54 -13.47 5.78
N ASP A 235 14.02 -12.67 6.70
CA ASP A 235 12.78 -12.96 7.42
C ASP A 235 11.63 -12.15 6.82
N LEU A 236 10.71 -12.86 6.15
CA LEU A 236 9.49 -12.34 5.52
C LEU A 236 8.22 -12.82 6.24
N ARG A 237 8.33 -13.37 7.45
CA ARG A 237 7.17 -13.84 8.21
C ARG A 237 6.26 -12.69 8.61
N ASN A 238 4.94 -12.89 8.45
CA ASN A 238 3.90 -11.89 8.68
C ASN A 238 4.09 -10.61 7.84
N ASP A 239 4.70 -10.73 6.65
CA ASP A 239 4.82 -9.66 5.69
C ASP A 239 3.74 -9.81 4.62
N PRO A 240 2.68 -8.98 4.63
CA PRO A 240 1.56 -9.08 3.70
C PRO A 240 1.92 -8.67 2.26
N GLY A 241 3.18 -8.27 2.01
CA GLY A 241 3.64 -7.79 0.73
C GLY A 241 3.66 -6.28 0.60
N GLY A 242 3.26 -5.77 -0.56
CA GLY A 242 3.25 -4.34 -0.89
C GLY A 242 3.70 -4.06 -2.32
N LEU A 243 4.63 -3.11 -2.50
CA LEU A 243 5.04 -2.63 -3.82
C LEU A 243 5.80 -3.68 -4.64
N LEU A 244 5.34 -3.93 -5.84
CA LEU A 244 5.93 -4.88 -6.79
C LEU A 244 7.37 -4.51 -7.18
N ASP A 245 7.63 -3.24 -7.45
CA ASP A 245 8.97 -2.75 -7.77
C ASP A 245 9.98 -2.98 -6.64
N ALA A 246 9.53 -2.88 -5.39
CA ALA A 246 10.36 -3.18 -4.22
C ALA A 246 10.66 -4.69 -4.10
N ALA A 247 9.70 -5.57 -4.42
CA ALA A 247 9.94 -7.01 -4.48
C ALA A 247 10.95 -7.39 -5.57
N VAL A 248 10.81 -6.80 -6.76
CA VAL A 248 11.76 -7.00 -7.87
C VAL A 248 13.18 -6.54 -7.49
N ALA A 249 13.30 -5.36 -6.86
CA ALA A 249 14.57 -4.85 -6.38
C ALA A 249 15.23 -5.76 -5.32
N LEU A 250 14.43 -6.22 -4.36
CA LEU A 250 14.92 -7.10 -3.31
C LEU A 250 15.38 -8.46 -3.87
N SER A 251 14.62 -9.03 -4.80
CA SER A 251 15.01 -10.25 -5.51
C SER A 251 16.32 -10.05 -6.29
N ALA A 252 16.46 -8.92 -6.98
CA ALA A 252 17.65 -8.57 -7.75
C ALA A 252 18.91 -8.41 -6.89
N ALA A 253 18.79 -8.07 -5.60
CA ALA A 253 19.90 -8.01 -4.68
C ALA A 253 20.63 -9.36 -4.52
N PHE A 254 19.90 -10.46 -4.72
CA PHE A 254 20.40 -11.83 -4.53
C PHE A 254 20.54 -12.64 -5.83
N LEU A 255 19.82 -12.27 -6.88
CA LEU A 255 19.79 -13.00 -8.14
C LEU A 255 20.83 -12.48 -9.15
N PRO A 256 21.20 -13.30 -10.17
CA PRO A 256 21.94 -12.80 -11.31
C PRO A 256 21.21 -11.67 -12.03
N ASP A 257 21.97 -10.80 -12.72
CA ASP A 257 21.38 -9.71 -13.47
C ASP A 257 20.53 -10.19 -14.66
N ASN A 258 19.47 -9.45 -14.97
CA ASN A 258 18.56 -9.67 -16.09
C ASN A 258 17.74 -10.97 -16.09
N VAL A 259 17.80 -11.78 -15.03
CA VAL A 259 16.91 -12.94 -14.92
C VAL A 259 15.47 -12.50 -14.62
N THR A 260 14.49 -13.29 -15.02
CA THR A 260 13.07 -13.02 -14.77
C THR A 260 12.78 -13.19 -13.28
N VAL A 261 12.13 -12.20 -12.67
CA VAL A 261 11.69 -12.25 -11.26
C VAL A 261 10.22 -12.66 -11.20
N VAL A 262 9.38 -11.98 -11.98
CA VAL A 262 7.94 -12.21 -12.01
C VAL A 262 7.36 -11.75 -13.36
N THR A 263 6.25 -12.36 -13.75
CA THR A 263 5.49 -11.93 -14.93
C THR A 263 4.07 -11.58 -14.53
N THR A 264 3.51 -10.56 -15.19
CA THR A 264 2.08 -10.26 -15.14
C THR A 264 1.41 -10.74 -16.41
N ASN A 265 0.15 -11.15 -16.33
CA ASN A 265 -0.65 -11.55 -17.47
C ASN A 265 -2.08 -11.03 -17.31
N GLY A 266 -2.73 -10.71 -18.42
CA GLY A 266 -4.10 -10.21 -18.46
C GLY A 266 -4.64 -10.22 -19.88
N GLN A 267 -5.86 -9.76 -20.07
CA GLN A 267 -6.52 -9.71 -21.38
C GLN A 267 -5.86 -8.68 -22.31
N LEU A 268 -5.49 -7.52 -21.77
CA LEU A 268 -4.86 -6.45 -22.54
C LEU A 268 -3.38 -6.74 -22.77
N ALA A 269 -2.85 -6.31 -23.91
CA ALA A 269 -1.44 -6.51 -24.25
C ALA A 269 -0.50 -5.84 -23.24
N GLU A 270 -0.85 -4.64 -22.78
CA GLU A 270 -0.13 -3.88 -21.76
C GLU A 270 -0.15 -4.50 -20.36
N SER A 271 -1.04 -5.46 -20.12
CA SER A 271 -1.07 -6.24 -18.87
C SER A 271 -0.07 -7.39 -18.85
N LYS A 272 0.53 -7.72 -20.03
CA LYS A 272 1.49 -8.81 -20.19
C LYS A 272 2.90 -8.25 -20.09
N PHE A 273 3.48 -8.37 -18.92
CA PHE A 273 4.78 -7.77 -18.65
C PHE A 273 5.73 -8.74 -17.93
N THR A 274 7.03 -8.64 -18.22
CA THR A 274 8.08 -9.44 -17.59
C THR A 274 9.01 -8.54 -16.79
N TYR A 275 9.00 -8.68 -15.49
CA TYR A 275 9.90 -7.98 -14.58
C TYR A 275 11.18 -8.78 -14.40
N LYS A 276 12.32 -8.14 -14.60
CA LYS A 276 13.64 -8.77 -14.51
C LYS A 276 14.47 -8.14 -13.41
N ALA A 277 15.47 -8.85 -12.94
CA ALA A 277 16.49 -8.35 -12.02
C ALA A 277 17.39 -7.29 -12.71
N SER A 278 16.79 -6.15 -13.05
CA SER A 278 17.43 -5.04 -13.77
C SER A 278 16.95 -3.68 -13.24
N PRO A 279 17.83 -2.70 -13.07
CA PRO A 279 17.54 -1.40 -12.43
C PRO A 279 16.34 -0.64 -13.02
N GLN A 280 16.03 -0.82 -14.27
CA GLN A 280 14.89 -0.17 -14.92
C GLN A 280 13.53 -0.48 -14.28
N PHE A 281 13.41 -1.58 -13.51
CA PHE A 281 12.15 -2.03 -12.91
C PHE A 281 11.90 -1.50 -11.49
N TRP A 282 12.91 -0.91 -10.85
CA TRP A 282 12.76 -0.31 -9.50
C TRP A 282 13.33 1.09 -9.38
N ARG A 283 14.09 1.53 -10.38
CA ARG A 283 14.76 2.84 -10.36
C ARG A 283 13.77 3.95 -10.66
N ARG A 284 13.43 4.73 -9.66
CA ARG A 284 12.51 5.87 -9.80
C ARG A 284 13.18 7.15 -10.30
N ASN A 285 14.50 7.30 -10.07
CA ASN A 285 15.28 8.47 -10.49
C ASN A 285 16.66 8.05 -11.01
N ASN A 286 17.16 8.78 -12.00
CA ASN A 286 18.40 8.43 -12.72
C ASN A 286 19.68 8.40 -11.87
N ASN A 287 19.69 8.97 -10.66
CA ASN A 287 20.92 9.18 -9.89
C ASN A 287 21.07 8.34 -8.61
N ASN A 288 20.08 7.56 -8.22
CA ASN A 288 20.18 6.75 -7.01
C ASN A 288 19.58 5.36 -7.22
N ASP A 289 20.43 4.36 -7.36
CA ASP A 289 20.04 2.95 -7.34
C ASP A 289 20.61 2.28 -6.08
N PRO A 290 19.77 2.08 -5.05
CA PRO A 290 20.21 1.51 -3.78
C PRO A 290 20.83 0.11 -3.93
N ILE A 291 20.28 -0.71 -4.84
CA ILE A 291 20.75 -2.08 -5.05
C ILE A 291 22.13 -2.09 -5.72
N THR A 292 22.35 -1.28 -6.75
CA THR A 292 23.68 -1.14 -7.39
C THR A 292 24.69 -0.59 -6.41
N ARG A 293 24.35 0.46 -5.64
CA ARG A 293 25.22 1.03 -4.61
C ARG A 293 25.61 0.00 -3.56
N MET A 294 24.66 -0.73 -3.01
CA MET A 294 24.87 -1.79 -2.04
C MET A 294 25.74 -2.92 -2.64
N THR A 295 25.48 -3.34 -3.87
CA THR A 295 26.25 -4.38 -4.55
C THR A 295 27.72 -3.98 -4.70
N GLN A 296 27.97 -2.71 -5.06
CA GLN A 296 29.34 -2.18 -5.12
C GLN A 296 30.00 -2.12 -3.73
N ALA A 297 29.27 -1.62 -2.73
CA ALA A 297 29.78 -1.50 -1.35
C ALA A 297 30.11 -2.86 -0.71
N THR A 298 29.40 -3.93 -1.07
CA THR A 298 29.64 -5.30 -0.57
C THR A 298 30.52 -6.15 -1.50
N GLY A 299 31.03 -5.59 -2.60
CA GLY A 299 31.79 -6.32 -3.60
C GLY A 299 31.00 -7.50 -4.23
N GLY A 300 29.67 -7.41 -4.27
CA GLY A 300 28.81 -8.46 -4.78
C GLY A 300 28.67 -9.69 -3.86
N ALA A 301 29.18 -9.63 -2.63
CA ALA A 301 29.16 -10.76 -1.70
C ALA A 301 27.73 -11.24 -1.39
N LEU A 302 26.74 -10.33 -1.37
CA LEU A 302 25.35 -10.65 -1.09
C LEU A 302 24.76 -11.66 -2.09
N LYS A 303 25.20 -11.65 -3.35
CA LYS A 303 24.76 -12.63 -4.37
C LYS A 303 25.30 -14.05 -4.13
N LYS A 304 26.30 -14.22 -3.26
CA LYS A 304 27.01 -15.49 -3.03
C LYS A 304 26.84 -16.05 -1.61
N VAL A 305 26.53 -15.19 -0.62
CA VAL A 305 26.39 -15.61 0.78
C VAL A 305 25.30 -16.67 0.90
N PRO A 306 25.49 -17.77 1.65
CA PRO A 306 24.42 -18.72 1.97
C PRO A 306 23.21 -17.98 2.54
N LEU A 307 22.03 -18.24 1.95
CA LEU A 307 20.79 -17.51 2.25
C LEU A 307 19.66 -18.46 2.65
N VAL A 308 19.01 -18.16 3.76
CA VAL A 308 17.78 -18.81 4.20
C VAL A 308 16.66 -17.78 4.18
N VAL A 309 15.49 -18.12 3.63
CA VAL A 309 14.30 -17.28 3.64
C VAL A 309 13.27 -17.88 4.58
N LEU A 310 12.79 -17.08 5.55
CA LEU A 310 11.72 -17.48 6.46
C LEU A 310 10.39 -16.90 5.98
N VAL A 311 9.40 -17.77 5.80
CA VAL A 311 8.02 -17.43 5.44
C VAL A 311 7.03 -18.13 6.36
N ASN A 312 5.80 -17.65 6.44
CA ASN A 312 4.68 -18.29 7.13
C ASN A 312 3.36 -17.93 6.43
N GLU A 313 2.22 -18.34 7.01
CA GLU A 313 0.88 -18.04 6.46
C GLU A 313 0.57 -16.54 6.31
N GLY A 314 1.27 -15.69 7.05
CA GLY A 314 1.15 -14.23 6.93
C GLY A 314 2.05 -13.62 5.86
N SER A 315 2.85 -14.43 5.15
CA SER A 315 3.67 -13.98 4.02
C SER A 315 2.85 -14.03 2.73
N ALA A 316 2.66 -12.88 2.06
CA ALA A 316 1.79 -12.80 0.89
C ALA A 316 2.35 -11.86 -0.21
N SER A 317 1.81 -11.98 -1.44
CA SER A 317 2.05 -11.05 -2.55
C SER A 317 3.55 -10.80 -2.82
N ALA A 318 4.09 -9.60 -2.55
CA ALA A 318 5.50 -9.25 -2.77
C ALA A 318 6.47 -10.19 -2.04
N SER A 319 6.12 -10.68 -0.84
CA SER A 319 6.90 -11.68 -0.10
C SER A 319 6.96 -13.01 -0.84
N GLU A 320 5.86 -13.44 -1.46
CA GLU A 320 5.80 -14.66 -2.28
C GLU A 320 6.62 -14.51 -3.56
N ILE A 321 6.62 -13.32 -4.18
CA ILE A 321 7.46 -13.02 -5.35
C ILE A 321 8.94 -13.21 -4.99
N VAL A 322 9.38 -12.62 -3.88
CA VAL A 322 10.78 -12.74 -3.43
C VAL A 322 11.13 -14.19 -3.10
N ALA A 323 10.32 -14.86 -2.27
CA ALA A 323 10.57 -16.23 -1.86
C ALA A 323 10.56 -17.19 -3.04
N GLY A 324 9.56 -17.08 -3.93
CA GLY A 324 9.42 -17.91 -5.13
C GLY A 324 10.57 -17.70 -6.11
N ALA A 325 10.93 -16.45 -6.43
CA ALA A 325 12.05 -16.18 -7.32
C ALA A 325 13.37 -16.74 -6.77
N LEU A 326 13.64 -16.56 -5.47
CA LEU A 326 14.87 -17.10 -4.85
C LEU A 326 14.88 -18.64 -4.84
N GLN A 327 13.73 -19.27 -4.65
CA GLN A 327 13.58 -20.74 -4.68
C GLN A 327 13.76 -21.28 -6.09
N ASP A 328 13.09 -20.69 -7.09
CA ASP A 328 13.15 -21.16 -8.49
C ASP A 328 14.57 -21.11 -9.06
N TYR A 329 15.33 -20.08 -8.72
CA TYR A 329 16.75 -19.98 -9.09
C TYR A 329 17.68 -20.76 -8.15
N LYS A 330 17.16 -21.53 -7.20
CA LYS A 330 17.95 -22.30 -6.22
C LYS A 330 18.95 -21.43 -5.46
N ARG A 331 18.58 -20.16 -5.25
CA ARG A 331 19.43 -19.20 -4.57
C ARG A 331 19.31 -19.32 -3.03
N ALA A 332 18.11 -19.71 -2.56
CA ALA A 332 17.81 -19.86 -1.14
C ALA A 332 16.81 -20.99 -0.92
#